data_3210df56a3d0e2133e69f932af9c99f8
#
_entry.id   3210df56a3d0e2133e69f932af9c99f8
#
_cell.length_a   1.000
_cell.length_b   1.000
_cell.length_c   1.000
_cell.angle_alpha   90.00
_cell.angle_beta   90.00
_cell.angle_gamma   90.00
#
_symmetry.space_group_name_H-M   'P 1'
#
loop_
_entity.id
_entity.type
_entity.pdbx_description
1 polymer ?
#
loop_
_entity_poly.entity_id
_entity_poly.type
_entity_poly.pdbx_seq_one_letter_code
_entity_poly.pdbx_strand_id
1 'polypeptide(L)'
;MPKNKFLKIIWKIFKINIDKAAEFDYNMSVINKTEKHQNQTIKKDEVKSMKIEVQNNIPGVKVSVNQNADGSFAILLAEMEGKTLGSVKPGDTVTIGEREYIVLGHGEETTAIIAKKPTKSMAFGKDGDYTKSDVRTYCNGEFYKELCKAVGKHNIIPHTVNLVSDDGSNKGATVKDNVSILTCDLYRRYREFLPAIGSAFWTATRVTTLDKDYARSVCFVGSVGFLGWGGCGCSVGVRPFCILNSSVLVS
;
A
#
# COMPACT_ATOMS: atom_id res chain seq x y z
N MET A 1 27.49 20.44 -3.48
CA MET A 1 26.16 20.86 -2.99
C MET A 1 26.32 21.87 -1.86
N PRO A 2 25.63 22.99 -1.84
CA PRO A 2 25.84 24.03 -0.84
C PRO A 2 25.29 23.59 0.51
N LYS A 3 26.16 23.63 1.53
CA LYS A 3 25.88 23.30 2.95
C LYS A 3 24.63 23.99 3.55
N ASN A 4 24.15 25.06 2.94
CA ASN A 4 22.98 25.82 3.38
C ASN A 4 21.61 25.15 3.10
N LYS A 5 21.53 24.16 2.20
CA LYS A 5 20.26 23.45 1.95
C LYS A 5 20.02 22.36 3.01
N PHE A 6 21.11 21.74 3.48
CA PHE A 6 21.07 20.70 4.50
C PHE A 6 20.63 21.27 5.88
N LEU A 7 21.17 22.42 6.26
CA LEU A 7 20.79 23.12 7.49
C LEU A 7 19.33 23.60 7.49
N LYS A 8 18.78 24.02 6.34
CA LYS A 8 17.35 24.39 6.24
C LYS A 8 16.40 23.21 6.37
N ILE A 9 16.80 22.02 5.89
CA ILE A 9 16.01 20.79 6.05
C ILE A 9 16.03 20.34 7.50
N ILE A 10 17.19 20.36 8.17
CA ILE A 10 17.33 20.04 9.59
C ILE A 10 16.50 21.01 10.46
N TRP A 11 16.48 22.31 10.13
CA TRP A 11 15.71 23.31 10.87
C TRP A 11 14.19 23.12 10.69
N LYS A 12 13.74 22.70 9.52
CA LYS A 12 12.32 22.41 9.25
C LYS A 12 11.88 21.11 9.95
N ILE A 13 12.76 20.12 10.03
CA ILE A 13 12.56 18.88 10.79
C ILE A 13 12.55 19.15 12.30
N PHE A 14 13.44 19.99 12.79
CA PHE A 14 13.49 20.37 14.21
C PHE A 14 12.26 21.19 14.64
N LYS A 15 11.74 22.08 13.78
CA LYS A 15 10.56 22.90 14.10
C LYS A 15 9.26 22.07 14.15
N ILE A 16 9.16 21.02 13.33
CA ILE A 16 8.03 20.08 13.35
C ILE A 16 8.12 19.16 14.59
N ASN A 17 9.32 18.86 15.06
CA ASN A 17 9.52 18.00 16.24
C ASN A 17 9.43 18.76 17.59
N ILE A 18 9.62 20.06 17.63
CA ILE A 18 9.48 20.81 18.91
C ILE A 18 8.00 20.82 19.35
N ASP A 19 7.06 20.95 18.43
CA ASP A 19 5.62 20.89 18.78
C ASP A 19 5.17 19.47 19.18
N LYS A 20 5.84 18.43 18.68
CA LYS A 20 5.58 17.03 19.08
C LYS A 20 6.47 16.54 20.23
N ALA A 21 7.64 17.14 20.45
CA ALA A 21 8.49 16.85 21.60
C ALA A 21 7.85 17.32 22.92
N ALA A 22 7.05 18.39 22.89
CA ALA A 22 6.26 18.81 24.05
C ALA A 22 5.19 17.78 24.42
N GLU A 23 4.60 17.11 23.44
CA GLU A 23 3.64 16.02 23.66
C GLU A 23 4.34 14.72 24.09
N PHE A 24 5.55 14.49 23.60
CA PHE A 24 6.39 13.35 23.98
C PHE A 24 6.96 13.52 25.42
N ASP A 25 7.42 14.71 25.80
CA ASP A 25 7.83 15.02 27.17
C ASP A 25 6.66 14.97 28.17
N TYR A 26 5.46 15.32 27.75
CA TYR A 26 4.26 15.19 28.56
C TYR A 26 3.93 13.72 28.88
N ASN A 27 4.03 12.84 27.89
CA ASN A 27 3.79 11.41 28.08
C ASN A 27 4.89 10.72 28.89
N MET A 28 6.15 11.13 28.74
CA MET A 28 7.27 10.65 29.56
C MET A 28 7.15 11.14 31.01
N SER A 29 6.70 12.36 31.24
CA SER A 29 6.49 12.90 32.59
C SER A 29 5.31 12.24 33.34
N VAL A 30 4.30 11.76 32.61
CA VAL A 30 3.15 11.03 33.19
C VAL A 30 3.55 9.64 33.62
N ILE A 31 4.39 8.95 32.85
CA ILE A 31 4.91 7.62 33.22
C ILE A 31 5.78 7.70 34.48
N ASN A 32 6.61 8.74 34.60
CA ASN A 32 7.46 8.95 35.78
C ASN A 32 6.69 9.43 37.04
N LYS A 33 5.47 9.99 36.88
CA LYS A 33 4.64 10.40 38.02
C LYS A 33 3.84 9.26 38.67
N THR A 34 3.57 8.19 37.91
CA THR A 34 2.81 7.03 38.42
C THR A 34 3.64 6.08 39.27
N GLU A 35 4.98 6.15 39.21
CA GLU A 35 5.90 5.29 39.98
C GLU A 35 6.36 5.86 41.32
N LYS A 36 5.94 7.08 41.70
CA LYS A 36 6.39 7.72 42.94
C LYS A 36 5.63 7.32 44.21
N HIS A 37 4.74 6.36 44.18
CA HIS A 37 3.97 5.93 45.35
C HIS A 37 4.06 4.44 45.66
N GLN A 38 5.26 3.86 45.67
CA GLN A 38 5.50 2.63 46.42
C GLN A 38 6.99 2.50 46.75
N ASN A 39 7.38 2.86 48.00
CA ASN A 39 8.67 2.50 48.57
C ASN A 39 8.74 0.97 48.74
N GLN A 40 9.40 0.31 47.83
CA GLN A 40 9.96 -1.02 48.04
C GLN A 40 11.36 -1.09 47.43
N THR A 41 12.30 -1.53 48.24
CA THR A 41 13.71 -1.75 47.93
C THR A 41 13.83 -2.67 46.70
N ILE A 42 14.10 -2.12 45.52
CA ILE A 42 14.31 -2.86 44.31
C ILE A 42 15.74 -3.39 44.32
N LYS A 43 15.88 -4.73 44.30
CA LYS A 43 17.14 -5.43 44.07
C LYS A 43 17.67 -5.08 42.68
N LYS A 44 18.97 -4.93 42.57
CA LYS A 44 19.74 -4.35 41.46
C LYS A 44 19.80 -5.19 40.16
N ASP A 45 18.95 -6.19 39.97
CA ASP A 45 19.14 -7.22 38.91
C ASP A 45 17.98 -7.39 37.91
N GLU A 46 17.12 -6.39 37.70
CA GLU A 46 16.18 -6.40 36.59
C GLU A 46 16.28 -5.11 35.76
N VAL A 47 17.27 -5.07 34.86
CA VAL A 47 17.26 -4.12 33.75
C VAL A 47 16.24 -4.64 32.75
N LYS A 48 14.98 -4.23 32.88
CA LYS A 48 13.97 -4.41 31.81
C LYS A 48 14.51 -3.75 30.55
N SER A 49 14.73 -4.52 29.50
CA SER A 49 15.14 -4.02 28.20
C SER A 49 14.07 -3.04 27.70
N MET A 50 14.42 -1.75 27.62
CA MET A 50 13.55 -0.73 27.05
C MET A 50 13.55 -0.92 25.53
N LYS A 51 12.41 -1.29 24.95
CA LYS A 51 12.23 -1.35 23.49
C LYS A 51 11.81 0.03 23.02
N ILE A 52 12.69 0.70 22.28
CA ILE A 52 12.35 1.96 21.60
C ILE A 52 11.89 1.61 20.19
N GLU A 53 10.65 1.92 19.87
CA GLU A 53 10.08 1.75 18.54
C GLU A 53 9.97 3.14 17.90
N VAL A 54 10.79 3.40 16.87
CA VAL A 54 10.76 4.66 16.12
C VAL A 54 9.98 4.43 14.85
N GLN A 55 8.83 5.09 14.70
CA GLN A 55 8.10 5.12 13.46
C GLN A 55 8.66 6.22 12.56
N ASN A 56 9.27 5.81 11.44
CA ASN A 56 9.78 6.73 10.44
C ASN A 56 8.72 7.02 9.37
N ASN A 57 8.20 8.25 9.37
CA ASN A 57 7.24 8.73 8.38
C ASN A 57 7.90 9.70 7.36
N ILE A 58 9.24 9.77 7.33
CA ILE A 58 9.97 10.64 6.40
C ILE A 58 10.39 9.83 5.19
N PRO A 59 9.81 10.10 4.00
CA PRO A 59 10.18 9.38 2.78
C PRO A 59 11.66 9.55 2.47
N GLY A 60 12.32 8.47 2.02
CA GLY A 60 13.73 8.51 1.62
C GLY A 60 14.73 8.65 2.77
N VAL A 61 14.31 8.52 4.03
CA VAL A 61 15.19 8.58 5.19
C VAL A 61 15.15 7.28 5.96
N LYS A 62 16.30 6.68 6.22
CA LYS A 62 16.46 5.55 7.15
C LYS A 62 16.75 6.10 8.54
N VAL A 63 15.93 5.72 9.51
CA VAL A 63 16.14 6.04 10.92
C VAL A 63 16.75 4.84 11.62
N SER A 64 17.88 5.03 12.29
CA SER A 64 18.51 4.03 13.14
C SER A 64 18.65 4.59 14.55
N VAL A 65 18.37 3.78 15.57
CA VAL A 65 18.56 4.16 16.98
C VAL A 65 19.67 3.31 17.56
N ASN A 66 20.73 3.94 18.03
CA ASN A 66 21.84 3.28 18.69
C ASN A 66 21.89 3.70 20.16
N GLN A 67 22.08 2.75 21.06
CA GLN A 67 22.33 3.04 22.46
C GLN A 67 23.84 3.23 22.66
N ASN A 68 24.21 4.35 23.27
CA ASN A 68 25.59 4.67 23.63
C ASN A 68 26.00 3.94 24.92
N ALA A 69 27.31 3.87 25.17
CA ALA A 69 27.85 3.22 26.37
C ALA A 69 27.43 3.91 27.68
N ASP A 70 27.05 5.17 27.63
CA ASP A 70 26.54 5.95 28.77
C ASP A 70 25.03 5.77 29.03
N GLY A 71 24.37 4.90 28.23
CA GLY A 71 22.94 4.65 28.31
C GLY A 71 22.07 5.65 27.54
N SER A 72 22.63 6.68 26.93
CA SER A 72 21.93 7.62 26.05
C SER A 72 21.65 6.96 24.69
N PHE A 73 20.70 7.54 23.92
CA PHE A 73 20.33 7.05 22.59
C PHE A 73 20.69 8.09 21.53
N ALA A 74 21.35 7.63 20.47
CA ALA A 74 21.61 8.40 19.27
C ALA A 74 20.60 8.01 18.17
N ILE A 75 19.91 9.01 17.62
CA ILE A 75 19.06 8.81 16.44
C ILE A 75 19.87 9.23 15.22
N LEU A 76 20.16 8.27 14.36
CA LEU A 76 20.88 8.48 13.10
C LEU A 76 19.86 8.54 11.96
N LEU A 77 19.90 9.63 11.20
CA LEU A 77 19.12 9.83 9.98
C LEU A 77 20.07 9.67 8.79
N ALA A 78 19.81 8.71 7.94
CA ALA A 78 20.55 8.52 6.69
C ALA A 78 19.60 8.69 5.51
N GLU A 79 20.01 9.46 4.50
CA GLU A 79 19.29 9.46 3.22
C GLU A 79 19.37 8.05 2.61
N MET A 80 18.24 7.51 2.20
CA MET A 80 18.23 6.29 1.41
C MET A 80 18.48 6.68 -0.04
N GLU A 81 19.58 6.18 -0.61
CA GLU A 81 19.77 6.25 -2.05
C GLU A 81 18.73 5.33 -2.70
N GLY A 82 17.83 5.90 -3.49
CA GLY A 82 16.80 5.14 -4.17
C GLY A 82 15.96 6.02 -5.09
N LYS A 83 15.38 5.39 -6.09
CA LYS A 83 14.43 6.02 -7.01
C LYS A 83 13.07 6.07 -6.33
N THR A 84 12.42 7.23 -6.32
CA THR A 84 11.05 7.32 -5.81
C THR A 84 10.06 6.79 -6.86
N LEU A 85 8.96 6.21 -6.41
CA LEU A 85 7.92 5.68 -7.29
C LEU A 85 7.36 6.77 -8.24
N GLY A 86 7.23 8.01 -7.76
CA GLY A 86 6.79 9.16 -8.54
C GLY A 86 7.75 9.59 -9.65
N SER A 87 9.02 9.15 -9.62
CA SER A 87 10.00 9.44 -10.66
C SER A 87 10.04 8.39 -11.78
N VAL A 88 9.27 7.31 -11.65
CA VAL A 88 9.21 6.21 -12.63
C VAL A 88 8.18 6.52 -13.70
N LYS A 89 8.52 6.31 -14.96
CA LYS A 89 7.58 6.57 -16.06
C LYS A 89 6.44 5.54 -16.11
N PRO A 90 5.22 5.94 -16.49
CA PRO A 90 4.15 4.99 -16.80
C PRO A 90 4.61 3.96 -17.85
N GLY A 91 4.27 2.69 -17.64
CA GLY A 91 4.73 1.56 -18.44
C GLY A 91 5.99 0.87 -17.91
N ASP A 92 6.83 1.58 -17.14
CA ASP A 92 8.03 1.00 -16.55
C ASP A 92 7.70 0.04 -15.39
N THR A 93 8.60 -0.91 -15.18
CA THR A 93 8.52 -1.88 -14.08
C THR A 93 9.34 -1.41 -12.89
N VAL A 94 8.82 -1.62 -11.69
CA VAL A 94 9.50 -1.39 -10.40
C VAL A 94 9.38 -2.61 -9.51
N THR A 95 10.33 -2.78 -8.60
CA THR A 95 10.28 -3.79 -7.55
C THR A 95 9.88 -3.15 -6.23
N ILE A 96 8.88 -3.72 -5.57
CA ILE A 96 8.44 -3.36 -4.22
C ILE A 96 8.36 -4.63 -3.39
N GLY A 97 9.19 -4.72 -2.35
CA GLY A 97 9.38 -5.98 -1.62
C GLY A 97 9.90 -7.07 -2.56
N GLU A 98 9.20 -8.19 -2.64
CA GLU A 98 9.57 -9.33 -3.47
C GLU A 98 8.84 -9.37 -4.83
N ARG A 99 8.08 -8.32 -5.18
CA ARG A 99 7.22 -8.32 -6.36
C ARG A 99 7.52 -7.19 -7.32
N GLU A 100 7.33 -7.49 -8.60
CA GLU A 100 7.38 -6.49 -9.68
C GLU A 100 5.99 -5.90 -9.93
N TYR A 101 5.98 -4.59 -10.20
CA TYR A 101 4.78 -3.82 -10.55
C TYR A 101 5.02 -2.99 -11.80
N ILE A 102 3.97 -2.72 -12.55
CA ILE A 102 3.97 -1.76 -13.65
C ILE A 102 3.36 -0.46 -13.12
N VAL A 103 4.05 0.66 -13.36
CA VAL A 103 3.52 2.00 -13.09
C VAL A 103 2.49 2.34 -14.17
N LEU A 104 1.31 2.75 -13.76
CA LEU A 104 0.20 3.06 -14.69
C LEU A 104 -0.02 4.55 -14.88
N GLY A 105 0.31 5.36 -13.88
CA GLY A 105 0.13 6.80 -13.94
C GLY A 105 0.32 7.48 -12.60
N HIS A 106 0.39 8.81 -12.64
CA HIS A 106 0.64 9.66 -11.47
C HIS A 106 -0.52 10.61 -11.23
N GLY A 107 -0.85 10.81 -9.95
CA GLY A 107 -1.57 11.95 -9.43
C GLY A 107 -0.59 12.97 -8.84
N GLU A 108 -1.08 13.95 -8.09
CA GLU A 108 -0.26 15.02 -7.50
C GLU A 108 0.83 14.47 -6.56
N GLU A 109 0.46 13.58 -5.62
CA GLU A 109 1.39 12.93 -4.69
C GLU A 109 1.24 11.40 -4.70
N THR A 110 0.57 10.85 -5.69
CA THR A 110 0.21 9.44 -5.74
C THR A 110 0.60 8.80 -7.06
N THR A 111 0.86 7.49 -7.02
CA THR A 111 1.18 6.69 -8.19
C THR A 111 0.33 5.42 -8.20
N ALA A 112 -0.35 5.20 -9.31
CA ALA A 112 -1.13 3.99 -9.57
C ALA A 112 -0.20 2.89 -10.12
N ILE A 113 -0.26 1.71 -9.51
CA ILE A 113 0.54 0.54 -9.91
C ILE A 113 -0.32 -0.72 -9.99
N ILE A 114 0.12 -1.68 -10.76
CA ILE A 114 -0.49 -3.01 -10.85
C ILE A 114 0.61 -4.08 -10.76
N ALA A 115 0.33 -5.19 -10.09
CA ALA A 115 1.25 -6.33 -10.09
C ALA A 115 1.56 -6.74 -11.54
N LYS A 116 2.84 -6.93 -11.88
CA LYS A 116 3.29 -7.24 -13.25
C LYS A 116 2.72 -8.58 -13.74
N LYS A 117 2.60 -9.55 -12.84
CA LYS A 117 2.00 -10.87 -13.08
C LYS A 117 0.87 -11.13 -12.09
N PRO A 118 -0.06 -12.06 -12.40
CA PRO A 118 -1.02 -12.53 -11.40
C PRO A 118 -0.29 -13.07 -10.17
N THR A 119 -0.76 -12.67 -8.99
CA THR A 119 -0.17 -13.07 -7.71
C THR A 119 -0.76 -14.37 -7.18
N LYS A 120 -1.95 -14.72 -7.66
CA LYS A 120 -2.71 -15.93 -7.30
C LYS A 120 -3.68 -16.27 -8.43
N SER A 121 -4.06 -17.54 -8.58
CA SER A 121 -5.19 -17.98 -9.40
C SER A 121 -6.27 -18.53 -8.49
N MET A 122 -7.51 -18.05 -8.67
CA MET A 122 -8.63 -18.44 -7.81
C MET A 122 -9.98 -18.15 -8.46
N ALA A 123 -11.05 -18.74 -7.94
CA ALA A 123 -12.42 -18.35 -8.29
C ALA A 123 -12.66 -16.89 -7.88
N PHE A 124 -13.50 -16.19 -8.65
CA PHE A 124 -13.89 -14.82 -8.30
C PHE A 124 -14.68 -14.77 -6.99
N GLY A 125 -15.61 -15.70 -6.83
CA GLY A 125 -16.48 -15.84 -5.67
C GLY A 125 -17.72 -16.66 -5.97
N LYS A 126 -18.73 -16.53 -5.12
CA LYS A 126 -20.00 -17.26 -5.27
C LYS A 126 -20.91 -16.68 -6.37
N ASP A 127 -20.79 -15.39 -6.62
CA ASP A 127 -21.50 -14.63 -7.64
C ASP A 127 -20.58 -13.58 -8.27
N GLY A 128 -21.10 -12.78 -9.22
CA GLY A 128 -20.33 -11.72 -9.89
C GLY A 128 -20.21 -10.41 -9.10
N ASP A 129 -20.64 -10.35 -7.86
CA ASP A 129 -20.54 -9.15 -7.01
C ASP A 129 -19.15 -8.99 -6.41
N TYR A 130 -18.38 -8.03 -6.95
CA TYR A 130 -17.04 -7.74 -6.45
C TYR A 130 -17.01 -7.43 -4.96
N THR A 131 -18.04 -6.77 -4.41
CA THR A 131 -18.06 -6.37 -3.00
C THR A 131 -18.01 -7.55 -2.03
N LYS A 132 -18.47 -8.73 -2.47
CA LYS A 132 -18.54 -9.99 -1.70
C LYS A 132 -17.57 -11.05 -2.21
N SER A 133 -16.75 -10.72 -3.21
CA SER A 133 -15.89 -11.68 -3.88
C SER A 133 -14.72 -12.16 -3.01
N ASP A 134 -14.31 -13.41 -3.26
CA ASP A 134 -13.11 -13.98 -2.65
C ASP A 134 -11.86 -13.24 -3.13
N VAL A 135 -11.88 -12.75 -4.38
CA VAL A 135 -10.82 -11.92 -4.96
C VAL A 135 -10.62 -10.62 -4.17
N ARG A 136 -11.71 -9.90 -3.85
CA ARG A 136 -11.63 -8.68 -3.02
C ARG A 136 -11.11 -9.00 -1.62
N THR A 137 -11.59 -10.10 -1.03
CA THR A 137 -11.14 -10.58 0.28
C THR A 137 -9.63 -10.86 0.29
N TYR A 138 -9.12 -11.51 -0.75
CA TYR A 138 -7.68 -11.74 -0.93
C TYR A 138 -6.92 -10.41 -1.08
N CYS A 139 -7.37 -9.51 -1.95
CA CYS A 139 -6.71 -8.23 -2.20
C CYS A 139 -6.59 -7.37 -0.93
N ASN A 140 -7.68 -7.23 -0.15
CA ASN A 140 -7.71 -6.41 1.06
C ASN A 140 -7.32 -7.18 2.34
N GLY A 141 -7.05 -8.47 2.24
CA GLY A 141 -6.60 -9.34 3.34
C GLY A 141 -5.12 -9.70 3.24
N GLU A 142 -4.84 -10.83 2.61
CA GLU A 142 -3.51 -11.42 2.49
C GLU A 142 -2.54 -10.50 1.75
N PHE A 143 -2.92 -10.06 0.53
CA PHE A 143 -2.07 -9.21 -0.28
C PHE A 143 -1.84 -7.81 0.34
N TYR A 144 -2.88 -7.20 0.90
CA TYR A 144 -2.75 -5.91 1.59
C TYR A 144 -1.78 -5.98 2.78
N LYS A 145 -1.80 -7.06 3.57
CA LYS A 145 -0.86 -7.26 4.68
C LYS A 145 0.59 -7.38 4.20
N GLU A 146 0.80 -8.09 3.08
CA GLU A 146 2.11 -8.19 2.44
C GLU A 146 2.61 -6.83 1.95
N LEU A 147 1.76 -6.09 1.25
CA LEU A 147 2.07 -4.74 0.77
C LEU A 147 2.37 -3.77 1.92
N CYS A 148 1.61 -3.83 3.02
CA CYS A 148 1.88 -3.01 4.21
C CYS A 148 3.27 -3.27 4.82
N LYS A 149 3.77 -4.50 4.77
CA LYS A 149 5.12 -4.83 5.24
C LYS A 149 6.19 -4.22 4.33
N ALA A 150 5.93 -4.17 3.02
CA ALA A 150 6.88 -3.66 2.04
C ALA A 150 6.98 -2.12 2.03
N VAL A 151 5.83 -1.42 2.08
CA VAL A 151 5.81 0.04 1.91
C VAL A 151 5.34 0.82 3.13
N GLY A 152 4.84 0.17 4.16
CA GLY A 152 4.15 0.82 5.27
C GLY A 152 2.69 1.17 4.94
N LYS A 153 1.80 0.97 5.92
CA LYS A 153 0.35 1.17 5.76
C LYS A 153 -0.02 2.59 5.29
N HIS A 154 0.69 3.60 5.79
CA HIS A 154 0.43 5.03 5.50
C HIS A 154 0.72 5.42 4.05
N ASN A 155 1.51 4.62 3.33
CA ASN A 155 1.83 4.84 1.92
C ASN A 155 0.81 4.21 0.95
N ILE A 156 -0.17 3.45 1.46
CA ILE A 156 -1.22 2.84 0.64
C ILE A 156 -2.46 3.74 0.69
N ILE A 157 -2.82 4.31 -0.44
CA ILE A 157 -3.91 5.29 -0.55
C ILE A 157 -5.21 4.57 -0.92
N PRO A 158 -6.24 4.61 -0.04
CA PRO A 158 -7.54 4.03 -0.36
C PRO A 158 -8.16 4.73 -1.57
N HIS A 159 -8.72 3.93 -2.49
CA HIS A 159 -9.31 4.44 -3.72
C HIS A 159 -10.72 3.90 -3.96
N THR A 160 -11.50 4.62 -4.76
CA THR A 160 -12.83 4.22 -5.15
C THR A 160 -12.78 3.32 -6.37
N VAL A 161 -13.37 2.14 -6.27
CA VAL A 161 -13.58 1.20 -7.38
C VAL A 161 -14.98 1.42 -7.94
N ASN A 162 -15.07 1.79 -9.21
CA ASN A 162 -16.35 1.91 -9.92
C ASN A 162 -16.83 0.51 -10.30
N LEU A 163 -18.05 0.15 -9.88
CA LEU A 163 -18.64 -1.17 -10.09
C LEU A 163 -19.75 -1.18 -11.15
N VAL A 164 -19.76 -0.20 -12.05
CA VAL A 164 -20.66 -0.24 -13.20
C VAL A 164 -20.41 -1.52 -13.98
N SER A 165 -21.49 -2.22 -14.34
CA SER A 165 -21.42 -3.46 -15.13
C SER A 165 -21.01 -3.16 -16.58
N ASP A 166 -20.53 -4.17 -17.32
CA ASP A 166 -20.04 -3.97 -18.69
C ASP A 166 -21.13 -3.48 -19.65
N ASP A 167 -22.38 -3.87 -19.38
CA ASP A 167 -23.60 -3.40 -20.11
C ASP A 167 -24.11 -2.02 -19.63
N GLY A 168 -23.42 -1.36 -18.69
CA GLY A 168 -23.83 -0.07 -18.10
C GLY A 168 -24.92 -0.17 -17.02
N SER A 169 -25.40 -1.36 -16.68
CA SER A 169 -26.29 -1.54 -15.52
C SER A 169 -25.53 -1.30 -14.21
N ASN A 170 -26.24 -1.21 -13.07
CA ASN A 170 -25.65 -0.91 -11.76
C ASN A 170 -24.88 0.42 -11.73
N LYS A 171 -25.36 1.42 -12.46
CA LYS A 171 -24.74 2.73 -12.56
C LYS A 171 -24.64 3.41 -11.21
N GLY A 172 -23.46 3.95 -10.87
CA GLY A 172 -23.20 4.64 -9.61
C GLY A 172 -22.79 3.73 -8.46
N ALA A 173 -22.78 2.41 -8.62
CA ALA A 173 -22.26 1.50 -7.60
C ALA A 173 -20.74 1.65 -7.47
N THR A 174 -20.28 1.80 -6.22
CA THR A 174 -18.86 1.94 -5.91
C THR A 174 -18.52 1.22 -4.61
N VAL A 175 -17.23 0.92 -4.43
CA VAL A 175 -16.68 0.48 -3.15
C VAL A 175 -15.32 1.14 -2.91
N LYS A 176 -14.95 1.34 -1.67
CA LYS A 176 -13.65 1.89 -1.29
C LYS A 176 -12.74 0.76 -0.84
N ASP A 177 -11.57 0.64 -1.45
CA ASP A 177 -10.58 -0.39 -1.18
C ASP A 177 -9.17 0.19 -1.05
N ASN A 178 -8.31 -0.50 -0.28
CA ASN A 178 -6.87 -0.21 -0.25
C ASN A 178 -6.16 -0.85 -1.43
N VAL A 179 -6.59 -2.06 -1.78
CA VAL A 179 -6.10 -2.82 -2.94
C VAL A 179 -7.31 -3.41 -3.66
N SER A 180 -7.37 -3.21 -4.97
CA SER A 180 -8.41 -3.79 -5.82
C SER A 180 -7.79 -4.59 -6.97
N ILE A 181 -8.63 -5.00 -7.91
CA ILE A 181 -8.22 -5.36 -9.27
C ILE A 181 -8.77 -4.32 -10.24
N LEU A 182 -8.25 -4.27 -11.46
CA LEU A 182 -8.76 -3.33 -12.47
C LEU A 182 -10.24 -3.60 -12.79
N THR A 183 -10.98 -2.53 -13.05
CA THR A 183 -12.25 -2.61 -13.80
C THR A 183 -11.97 -2.67 -15.29
N CYS A 184 -12.95 -3.04 -16.14
CA CYS A 184 -12.83 -2.97 -17.58
C CYS A 184 -12.46 -1.56 -18.06
N ASP A 185 -13.00 -0.52 -17.43
CA ASP A 185 -12.71 0.87 -17.80
C ASP A 185 -11.27 1.27 -17.44
N LEU A 186 -10.78 0.86 -16.26
CA LEU A 186 -9.38 1.09 -15.91
C LEU A 186 -8.44 0.30 -16.82
N TYR A 187 -8.81 -0.93 -17.21
CA TYR A 187 -8.03 -1.69 -18.16
C TYR A 187 -7.98 -1.00 -19.54
N ARG A 188 -9.11 -0.50 -20.06
CA ARG A 188 -9.15 0.27 -21.32
C ARG A 188 -8.29 1.52 -21.23
N ARG A 189 -8.37 2.26 -20.09
CA ARG A 189 -7.59 3.48 -19.85
C ARG A 189 -6.08 3.25 -19.86
N TYR A 190 -5.62 2.15 -19.23
CA TYR A 190 -4.21 1.85 -19.08
C TYR A 190 -3.70 0.82 -20.09
N ARG A 191 -4.48 0.53 -21.14
CA ARG A 191 -4.20 -0.54 -22.10
C ARG A 191 -2.82 -0.44 -22.73
N GLU A 192 -2.33 0.75 -23.01
CA GLU A 192 -1.02 0.98 -23.61
C GLU A 192 0.16 0.54 -22.71
N PHE A 193 -0.01 0.61 -21.39
CA PHE A 193 1.00 0.18 -20.40
C PHE A 193 0.85 -1.29 -19.98
N LEU A 194 -0.16 -1.99 -20.48
CA LEU A 194 -0.50 -3.35 -20.07
C LEU A 194 -0.28 -4.34 -21.22
N PRO A 195 0.96 -4.84 -21.40
CA PRO A 195 1.22 -5.86 -22.42
C PRO A 195 0.47 -7.16 -22.10
N ALA A 196 0.27 -7.97 -23.11
CA ALA A 196 -0.19 -9.35 -22.94
C ALA A 196 0.81 -10.13 -22.09
N ILE A 197 0.33 -10.84 -21.07
CA ILE A 197 1.18 -11.54 -20.10
C ILE A 197 1.11 -13.07 -20.19
N GLY A 198 0.44 -13.59 -21.24
CA GLY A 198 0.31 -15.03 -21.47
C GLY A 198 -0.66 -15.75 -20.52
N SER A 199 -1.31 -15.04 -19.61
CA SER A 199 -2.31 -15.57 -18.66
C SER A 199 -3.49 -14.63 -18.51
N ALA A 200 -4.67 -15.19 -18.27
CA ALA A 200 -5.88 -14.41 -18.02
C ALA A 200 -5.90 -13.90 -16.57
N PHE A 201 -6.59 -12.77 -16.34
CA PHE A 201 -6.81 -12.23 -15.00
C PHE A 201 -8.17 -11.55 -14.87
N TRP A 202 -8.75 -11.65 -13.67
CA TRP A 202 -10.06 -11.08 -13.35
C TRP A 202 -10.05 -9.55 -13.41
N THR A 203 -11.21 -8.99 -13.81
CA THR A 203 -11.55 -7.59 -13.54
C THR A 203 -12.63 -7.50 -12.46
N ALA A 204 -12.81 -6.32 -11.85
CA ALA A 204 -13.88 -6.07 -10.87
C ALA A 204 -15.26 -5.85 -11.52
N THR A 205 -15.34 -5.94 -12.86
CA THR A 205 -16.55 -5.64 -13.64
C THR A 205 -17.35 -6.92 -13.87
N ARG A 206 -18.60 -6.94 -13.41
CA ARG A 206 -19.56 -7.98 -13.80
C ARG A 206 -20.14 -7.69 -15.18
N VAL A 207 -20.66 -8.71 -15.85
CA VAL A 207 -21.28 -8.55 -17.19
C VAL A 207 -22.53 -7.71 -17.11
N THR A 208 -23.47 -8.08 -16.22
CA THR A 208 -24.77 -7.41 -16.06
C THR A 208 -25.31 -7.61 -14.64
N THR A 209 -26.27 -6.78 -14.26
CA THR A 209 -27.10 -6.97 -13.05
C THR A 209 -28.58 -7.24 -13.41
N LEU A 210 -28.93 -7.18 -14.68
CA LEU A 210 -30.32 -7.26 -15.14
C LEU A 210 -30.76 -8.69 -15.44
N ASP A 211 -29.82 -9.55 -15.82
CA ASP A 211 -30.09 -10.93 -16.26
C ASP A 211 -29.54 -11.93 -15.23
N LYS A 212 -30.40 -12.82 -14.72
CA LYS A 212 -30.05 -13.82 -13.72
C LYS A 212 -29.09 -14.88 -14.24
N ASP A 213 -29.14 -15.22 -15.53
CA ASP A 213 -28.29 -16.24 -16.16
C ASP A 213 -26.83 -15.72 -16.24
N TYR A 214 -26.67 -14.42 -16.44
CA TYR A 214 -25.37 -13.75 -16.49
C TYR A 214 -24.93 -13.11 -15.17
N ALA A 215 -25.75 -13.15 -14.12
CA ALA A 215 -25.42 -12.57 -12.81
C ALA A 215 -24.15 -13.18 -12.17
N ARG A 216 -23.77 -14.37 -12.59
CA ARG A 216 -22.54 -15.07 -12.18
C ARG A 216 -21.38 -14.91 -13.16
N SER A 217 -21.53 -14.06 -14.18
CA SER A 217 -20.50 -13.81 -15.18
C SER A 217 -19.72 -12.54 -14.84
N VAL A 218 -18.41 -12.67 -14.87
CA VAL A 218 -17.45 -11.59 -14.55
C VAL A 218 -16.51 -11.40 -15.74
N CYS A 219 -16.20 -10.15 -16.04
CA CYS A 219 -15.25 -9.83 -17.09
C CYS A 219 -13.82 -10.17 -16.65
N PHE A 220 -13.02 -10.63 -17.61
CA PHE A 220 -11.60 -10.88 -17.41
C PHE A 220 -10.80 -10.36 -18.62
N VAL A 221 -9.52 -10.14 -18.41
CA VAL A 221 -8.56 -9.91 -19.50
C VAL A 221 -7.95 -11.26 -19.88
N GLY A 222 -8.07 -11.64 -21.14
CA GLY A 222 -7.50 -12.87 -21.67
C GLY A 222 -5.98 -12.83 -21.81
N SER A 223 -5.37 -13.98 -22.04
CA SER A 223 -3.90 -14.15 -22.12
C SER A 223 -3.23 -13.28 -23.18
N VAL A 224 -3.94 -12.94 -24.25
CA VAL A 224 -3.46 -12.06 -25.33
C VAL A 224 -4.00 -10.63 -25.22
N GLY A 225 -4.68 -10.29 -24.11
CA GLY A 225 -5.11 -8.92 -23.80
C GLY A 225 -6.49 -8.53 -24.32
N PHE A 226 -7.34 -9.45 -24.77
CA PHE A 226 -8.75 -9.13 -25.07
C PHE A 226 -9.59 -9.10 -23.79
N LEU A 227 -10.68 -8.34 -23.79
CA LEU A 227 -11.72 -8.44 -22.76
C LEU A 227 -12.69 -9.55 -23.13
N GLY A 228 -12.92 -10.45 -22.20
CA GLY A 228 -13.89 -11.51 -22.26
C GLY A 228 -14.66 -11.63 -20.95
N TRP A 229 -15.52 -12.62 -20.83
CA TRP A 229 -16.27 -12.93 -19.61
C TRP A 229 -16.32 -14.42 -19.35
N GLY A 230 -16.50 -14.79 -18.09
CA GLY A 230 -16.60 -16.18 -17.67
C GLY A 230 -17.33 -16.32 -16.33
N GLY A 231 -17.69 -17.55 -16.01
CA GLY A 231 -18.37 -17.85 -14.74
C GLY A 231 -17.48 -17.55 -13.54
N CYS A 232 -18.02 -16.92 -12.51
CA CYS A 232 -17.30 -16.52 -11.29
C CYS A 232 -16.64 -17.68 -10.53
N GLY A 233 -17.04 -18.93 -10.79
CA GLY A 233 -16.42 -20.14 -10.23
C GLY A 233 -15.14 -20.61 -10.94
N CYS A 234 -14.80 -20.05 -12.11
CA CYS A 234 -13.58 -20.40 -12.83
C CYS A 234 -12.35 -19.94 -12.08
N SER A 235 -11.24 -20.69 -12.13
CA SER A 235 -9.97 -20.26 -11.57
C SER A 235 -9.22 -19.41 -12.59
N VAL A 236 -9.13 -18.10 -12.34
CA VAL A 236 -8.43 -17.11 -13.17
C VAL A 236 -7.47 -16.29 -12.32
N GLY A 237 -6.45 -15.71 -12.94
CA GLY A 237 -5.43 -14.94 -12.23
C GLY A 237 -5.99 -13.72 -11.50
N VAL A 238 -5.44 -13.39 -10.35
CA VAL A 238 -5.70 -12.14 -9.63
C VAL A 238 -4.48 -11.25 -9.77
N ARG A 239 -4.69 -10.05 -10.31
CA ARG A 239 -3.64 -9.06 -10.58
C ARG A 239 -3.94 -7.78 -9.79
N PRO A 240 -3.42 -7.68 -8.56
CA PRO A 240 -3.73 -6.56 -7.67
C PRO A 240 -3.31 -5.21 -8.23
N PHE A 241 -4.17 -4.22 -8.05
CA PHE A 241 -4.00 -2.82 -8.37
C PHE A 241 -4.08 -2.00 -7.09
N CYS A 242 -3.20 -1.03 -6.93
CA CYS A 242 -3.23 -0.11 -5.79
C CYS A 242 -2.69 1.28 -6.15
N ILE A 243 -3.01 2.24 -5.31
CA ILE A 243 -2.48 3.60 -5.37
C ILE A 243 -1.55 3.79 -4.17
N LEU A 244 -0.33 4.20 -4.42
CA LEU A 244 0.69 4.44 -3.40
C LEU A 244 1.09 5.91 -3.39
N ASN A 245 1.66 6.35 -2.26
CA ASN A 245 2.35 7.64 -2.18
C ASN A 245 3.56 7.62 -3.14
N SER A 246 3.71 8.67 -3.94
CA SER A 246 4.78 8.81 -4.92
C SER A 246 6.19 8.87 -4.31
N SER A 247 6.29 9.13 -3.02
CA SER A 247 7.56 9.16 -2.27
C SER A 247 8.09 7.77 -1.87
N VAL A 248 7.33 6.69 -2.09
CA VAL A 248 7.79 5.31 -1.84
C VAL A 248 9.06 5.03 -2.65
N LEU A 249 10.08 4.51 -1.97
CA LEU A 249 11.33 4.10 -2.63
C LEU A 249 11.15 2.75 -3.32
N VAL A 250 11.70 2.65 -4.53
CA VAL A 250 11.60 1.46 -5.39
C VAL A 250 12.95 1.15 -6.04
N SER A 251 13.10 -0.07 -6.47
CA SER A 251 14.25 -0.55 -7.23
C SER A 251 13.84 -1.10 -8.59
#